data_4ceeb5aecd4268e0e573fb92d30bb0f9
#
_entry.id   4ceeb5aecd4268e0e573fb92d30bb0f9
#
_cell.length_a   1.000
_cell.length_b   1.000
_cell.length_c   1.000
_cell.angle_alpha   90.00
_cell.angle_beta   90.00
_cell.angle_gamma   90.00
#
_symmetry.space_group_name_H-M   'P 1'
#
loop_
_entity.id
_entity.type
_entity.pdbx_description
1 polymer ?
#
loop_
_entity_poly.entity_id
_entity_poly.type
_entity_poly.pdbx_seq_one_letter_code
_entity_poly.pdbx_strand_id
1 'polypeptide(L)'
;MKRIDFEHGTVTGNILGAALPMLVAQILNLLYNIVDRIYIARIPNIGTAALGAVGLCFPLIVVITAFSNLFGSGGAPLFSIYRGKGEPQRAANVMNTSFTMVCVCAVVLMAVGFIFARPLLVLFGASTDALVYAYPYLMIYLIGTLPSMIATGMNPFINAQGYSTIGMTSVAVGAVANLLLDPLFIFVLGFGVQGAAIATVISQALSAVFVFVFLTRKSELKVRFLKKKEFSECIGYAKNIVSLGTAGFIMQLTNSLVSICCNNILSDVGGDIYISVMTIVSSVRQLVETPIYAMNEGTSPILSYNYGACRPARVRKAMAVMSTMILGYTAVMWSIIILFPNVLIGIFSSDAALMQDAVPALKQYFAAFICMDFQYIGQTVFKSLNKKKQAIFFSLLRKVFIVVPLTYMMPYMFHMGTAGVFLAEPASNVIGGTLCLVVMLCTILPELKRMEKQNSKNVLQ
;
A
#
# COMPACT_ATOMS: atom_id res chain seq x y z
N MET A 1 -18.51 -5.22 19.89
CA MET A 1 -17.36 -4.79 19.10
C MET A 1 -17.21 -3.28 19.29
N LYS A 2 -16.04 -2.83 19.76
CA LYS A 2 -15.81 -1.40 20.04
C LYS A 2 -15.60 -0.67 18.71
N ARG A 3 -16.50 0.24 18.37
CA ARG A 3 -16.39 1.15 17.22
C ARG A 3 -15.64 2.40 17.66
N ILE A 4 -14.76 2.91 16.81
CA ILE A 4 -14.08 4.19 17.06
C ILE A 4 -15.07 5.30 16.67
N ASP A 5 -15.34 6.21 17.60
CA ASP A 5 -16.16 7.37 17.35
C ASP A 5 -15.28 8.53 16.87
N PHE A 6 -15.33 8.82 15.57
CA PHE A 6 -14.53 9.90 14.96
C PHE A 6 -15.03 11.29 15.35
N GLU A 7 -16.25 11.37 15.87
CA GLU A 7 -16.90 12.61 16.25
C GLU A 7 -16.53 13.05 17.67
N HIS A 8 -16.59 12.11 18.61
CA HIS A 8 -16.33 12.35 20.03
C HIS A 8 -14.99 11.74 20.45
N GLY A 9 -14.63 11.88 21.70
CA GLY A 9 -13.39 11.36 22.23
C GLY A 9 -12.14 12.15 21.80
N THR A 10 -10.99 11.72 22.30
CA THR A 10 -9.71 12.37 21.99
C THR A 10 -9.22 11.97 20.61
N VAL A 11 -8.73 12.93 19.84
CA VAL A 11 -8.19 12.67 18.49
C VAL A 11 -7.04 11.67 18.53
N THR A 12 -6.15 11.78 19.52
CA THR A 12 -5.03 10.85 19.72
C THR A 12 -5.51 9.43 20.00
N GLY A 13 -6.52 9.27 20.89
CA GLY A 13 -7.10 7.96 21.19
C GLY A 13 -7.77 7.32 19.98
N ASN A 14 -8.44 8.12 19.15
CA ASN A 14 -9.06 7.64 17.91
C ASN A 14 -8.00 7.19 16.89
N ILE A 15 -6.90 7.95 16.74
CA ILE A 15 -5.79 7.60 15.84
C ILE A 15 -5.10 6.31 16.30
N LEU A 16 -4.75 6.21 17.58
CA LEU A 16 -4.14 4.99 18.14
C LEU A 16 -5.06 3.78 18.00
N GLY A 17 -6.35 3.96 18.32
CA GLY A 17 -7.36 2.91 18.18
C GLY A 17 -7.55 2.42 16.74
N ALA A 18 -7.28 3.27 15.74
CA ALA A 18 -7.31 2.88 14.34
C ALA A 18 -5.96 2.35 13.84
N ALA A 19 -4.85 3.02 14.17
CA ALA A 19 -3.52 2.71 13.66
C ALA A 19 -2.95 1.40 14.22
N LEU A 20 -3.17 1.08 15.51
CA LEU A 20 -2.64 -0.15 16.11
C LEU A 20 -3.20 -1.43 15.46
N PRO A 21 -4.53 -1.61 15.27
CA PRO A 21 -5.02 -2.76 14.53
C PRO A 21 -4.48 -2.82 13.09
N MET A 22 -4.35 -1.67 12.41
CA MET A 22 -3.80 -1.63 11.07
C MET A 22 -2.32 -2.03 11.04
N LEU A 23 -1.54 -1.61 12.04
CA LEU A 23 -0.15 -2.04 12.18
C LEU A 23 -0.06 -3.57 12.31
N VAL A 24 -0.87 -4.17 13.17
CA VAL A 24 -0.93 -5.62 13.33
C VAL A 24 -1.31 -6.29 12.01
N ALA A 25 -2.31 -5.76 11.29
CA ALA A 25 -2.70 -6.28 9.98
C ALA A 25 -1.56 -6.25 8.97
N GLN A 26 -0.81 -5.14 8.91
CA GLN A 26 0.32 -4.99 7.99
C GLN A 26 1.48 -5.93 8.35
N ILE A 27 1.77 -6.11 9.64
CA ILE A 27 2.80 -7.06 10.10
C ILE A 27 2.38 -8.49 9.74
N LEU A 28 1.14 -8.88 9.97
CA LEU A 28 0.62 -10.20 9.60
C LEU A 28 0.73 -10.43 8.08
N ASN A 29 0.39 -9.41 7.29
CA ASN A 29 0.50 -9.46 5.83
C ASN A 29 1.96 -9.64 5.37
N LEU A 30 2.91 -8.95 6.01
CA LEU A 30 4.33 -9.10 5.74
C LEU A 30 4.82 -10.51 6.10
N LEU A 31 4.44 -10.99 7.28
CA LEU A 31 4.86 -12.30 7.78
C LEU A 31 4.36 -13.43 6.89
N TYR A 32 3.07 -13.41 6.51
CA TYR A 32 2.55 -14.48 5.65
C TYR A 32 3.23 -14.49 4.28
N ASN A 33 3.52 -13.33 3.67
CA ASN A 33 4.25 -13.26 2.41
C ASN A 33 5.68 -13.84 2.50
N ILE A 34 6.36 -13.65 3.63
CA ILE A 34 7.69 -14.20 3.88
C ILE A 34 7.58 -15.72 4.05
N VAL A 35 6.64 -16.19 4.86
CA VAL A 35 6.48 -17.62 5.16
C VAL A 35 6.06 -18.42 3.93
N ASP A 36 5.15 -17.89 3.11
CA ASP A 36 4.75 -18.49 1.84
C ASP A 36 5.96 -18.73 0.92
N ARG A 37 6.83 -17.73 0.77
CA ARG A 37 8.07 -17.86 0.00
C ARG A 37 9.02 -18.90 0.59
N ILE A 38 9.12 -19.01 1.92
CA ILE A 38 9.94 -20.01 2.59
C ILE A 38 9.40 -21.42 2.30
N TYR A 39 8.10 -21.63 2.33
CA TYR A 39 7.49 -22.92 2.00
C TYR A 39 7.75 -23.29 0.54
N ILE A 40 7.54 -22.35 -0.40
CA ILE A 40 7.83 -22.58 -1.82
C ILE A 40 9.31 -22.94 -2.05
N ALA A 41 10.23 -22.20 -1.41
CA ALA A 41 11.67 -22.47 -1.53
C ALA A 41 12.09 -23.85 -0.97
N ARG A 42 11.31 -24.41 -0.04
CA ARG A 42 11.56 -25.72 0.56
C ARG A 42 10.91 -26.89 -0.15
N ILE A 43 10.27 -26.70 -1.29
CA ILE A 43 9.71 -27.80 -2.09
C ILE A 43 10.86 -28.70 -2.56
N PRO A 44 10.81 -30.03 -2.27
CA PRO A 44 11.89 -30.92 -2.65
C PRO A 44 12.17 -30.91 -4.16
N ASN A 45 13.45 -30.92 -4.53
CA ASN A 45 13.99 -30.98 -5.91
C ASN A 45 13.71 -29.75 -6.80
N ILE A 46 12.70 -28.90 -6.51
CA ILE A 46 12.28 -27.80 -7.39
C ILE A 46 12.19 -26.43 -6.71
N GLY A 47 12.51 -26.34 -5.39
CA GLY A 47 12.25 -25.14 -4.59
C GLY A 47 12.81 -23.83 -5.18
N THR A 48 14.06 -23.85 -5.65
CA THR A 48 14.69 -22.67 -6.27
C THR A 48 14.01 -22.29 -7.59
N ALA A 49 13.72 -23.28 -8.45
CA ALA A 49 13.02 -23.05 -9.71
C ALA A 49 11.56 -22.58 -9.48
N ALA A 50 10.91 -23.17 -8.49
CA ALA A 50 9.55 -22.80 -8.06
C ALA A 50 9.48 -21.35 -7.56
N LEU A 51 10.42 -20.94 -6.70
CA LEU A 51 10.49 -19.58 -6.18
C LEU A 51 10.72 -18.55 -7.29
N GLY A 52 11.63 -18.86 -8.24
CA GLY A 52 11.86 -18.03 -9.43
C GLY A 52 10.60 -17.89 -10.30
N ALA A 53 9.91 -19.02 -10.53
CA ALA A 53 8.68 -19.04 -11.33
C ALA A 53 7.55 -18.22 -10.70
N VAL A 54 7.34 -18.31 -9.39
CA VAL A 54 6.38 -17.49 -8.65
C VAL A 54 6.78 -16.00 -8.71
N GLY A 55 8.07 -15.69 -8.66
CA GLY A 55 8.59 -14.34 -8.83
C GLY A 55 8.17 -13.70 -10.16
N LEU A 56 8.10 -14.48 -11.25
CA LEU A 56 7.65 -14.00 -12.56
C LEU A 56 6.15 -13.64 -12.61
N CYS A 57 5.34 -14.19 -11.68
CA CYS A 57 3.92 -13.84 -11.54
C CYS A 57 3.71 -12.52 -10.76
N PHE A 58 4.72 -12.06 -10.03
CA PHE A 58 4.62 -10.92 -9.12
C PHE A 58 4.16 -9.60 -9.79
N PRO A 59 4.62 -9.22 -10.99
CA PRO A 59 4.13 -8.02 -11.67
C PRO A 59 2.62 -8.01 -11.88
N LEU A 60 2.03 -9.15 -12.24
CA LEU A 60 0.58 -9.28 -12.38
C LEU A 60 -0.16 -9.13 -11.04
N ILE A 61 0.38 -9.72 -9.99
CA ILE A 61 -0.15 -9.59 -8.62
C ILE A 61 -0.13 -8.13 -8.17
N VAL A 62 0.94 -7.41 -8.47
CA VAL A 62 1.05 -5.97 -8.18
C VAL A 62 -0.01 -5.16 -8.92
N VAL A 63 -0.27 -5.47 -10.20
CA VAL A 63 -1.33 -4.80 -10.99
C VAL A 63 -2.70 -5.04 -10.36
N ILE A 64 -3.05 -6.28 -10.00
CA ILE A 64 -4.32 -6.62 -9.33
C ILE A 64 -4.47 -5.81 -8.03
N THR A 65 -3.42 -5.77 -7.21
CA THR A 65 -3.41 -5.02 -5.95
C THR A 65 -3.51 -3.51 -6.16
N ALA A 66 -2.86 -2.98 -7.20
CA ALA A 66 -2.94 -1.57 -7.56
C ALA A 66 -4.38 -1.15 -7.93
N PHE A 67 -5.10 -1.97 -8.70
CA PHE A 67 -6.51 -1.72 -9.00
C PHE A 67 -7.42 -1.85 -7.78
N SER A 68 -7.16 -2.81 -6.88
CA SER A 68 -7.88 -2.89 -5.60
C SER A 68 -7.75 -1.60 -4.79
N ASN A 69 -6.52 -1.10 -4.68
CA ASN A 69 -6.20 0.13 -3.97
C ASN A 69 -6.77 1.37 -4.68
N LEU A 70 -6.84 1.38 -6.02
CA LEU A 70 -7.45 2.46 -6.79
C LEU A 70 -8.88 2.73 -6.32
N PHE A 71 -9.68 1.68 -6.15
CA PHE A 71 -11.09 1.81 -5.78
C PHE A 71 -11.29 1.89 -4.27
N GLY A 72 -10.52 1.13 -3.47
CA GLY A 72 -10.62 1.11 -2.03
C GLY A 72 -10.11 2.41 -1.39
N SER A 73 -8.85 2.72 -1.61
CA SER A 73 -8.22 3.91 -1.01
C SER A 73 -8.64 5.22 -1.70
N GLY A 74 -9.22 5.16 -2.91
CA GLY A 74 -9.86 6.30 -3.55
C GLY A 74 -11.27 6.57 -3.03
N GLY A 75 -12.02 5.52 -2.70
CA GLY A 75 -13.40 5.63 -2.24
C GLY A 75 -13.55 5.91 -0.75
N ALA A 76 -12.74 5.30 0.10
CA ALA A 76 -12.85 5.39 1.56
C ALA A 76 -12.76 6.83 2.13
N PRO A 77 -11.87 7.72 1.65
CA PRO A 77 -11.86 9.11 2.07
C PRO A 77 -13.15 9.85 1.69
N LEU A 78 -13.65 9.67 0.47
CA LEU A 78 -14.91 10.27 0.02
C LEU A 78 -16.10 9.79 0.85
N PHE A 79 -16.16 8.49 1.13
CA PHE A 79 -17.12 7.88 2.02
C PHE A 79 -17.11 8.54 3.41
N SER A 80 -15.91 8.70 4.00
CA SER A 80 -15.75 9.32 5.32
C SER A 80 -16.14 10.80 5.32
N ILE A 81 -15.85 11.55 4.25
CA ILE A 81 -16.26 12.96 4.10
C ILE A 81 -17.79 13.07 4.07
N TYR A 82 -18.50 12.24 3.29
CA TYR A 82 -19.96 12.28 3.24
C TYR A 82 -20.60 11.85 4.57
N ARG A 83 -19.99 10.88 5.28
CA ARG A 83 -20.43 10.55 6.63
C ARG A 83 -20.27 11.74 7.58
N GLY A 84 -19.14 12.43 7.53
CA GLY A 84 -18.88 13.61 8.35
C GLY A 84 -19.87 14.76 8.05
N LYS A 85 -20.31 14.90 6.80
CA LYS A 85 -21.36 15.86 6.39
C LYS A 85 -22.77 15.50 6.87
N GLY A 86 -22.97 14.34 7.45
CA GLY A 86 -24.30 13.84 7.80
C GLY A 86 -25.12 13.38 6.58
N GLU A 87 -24.45 12.95 5.50
CA GLU A 87 -25.07 12.49 4.26
C GLU A 87 -24.86 10.96 4.07
N PRO A 88 -25.48 10.10 4.91
CA PRO A 88 -25.22 8.65 4.92
C PRO A 88 -25.58 7.96 3.61
N GLN A 89 -26.61 8.47 2.91
CA GLN A 89 -27.01 7.90 1.61
C GLN A 89 -25.92 8.11 0.54
N ARG A 90 -25.32 9.30 0.48
CA ARG A 90 -24.20 9.56 -0.43
C ARG A 90 -22.96 8.76 -0.07
N ALA A 91 -22.68 8.61 1.21
CA ALA A 91 -21.60 7.74 1.67
C ALA A 91 -21.84 6.29 1.21
N ALA A 92 -23.05 5.75 1.41
CA ALA A 92 -23.40 4.41 0.93
C ALA A 92 -23.27 4.28 -0.59
N ASN A 93 -23.66 5.30 -1.36
CA ASN A 93 -23.52 5.29 -2.82
C ASN A 93 -22.05 5.25 -3.25
N VAL A 94 -21.14 5.97 -2.57
CA VAL A 94 -19.69 5.87 -2.83
C VAL A 94 -19.18 4.47 -2.58
N MET A 95 -19.53 3.84 -1.45
CA MET A 95 -19.12 2.48 -1.11
C MET A 95 -19.67 1.46 -2.12
N ASN A 96 -20.94 1.56 -2.50
CA ASN A 96 -21.58 0.67 -3.47
C ASN A 96 -20.97 0.84 -4.88
N THR A 97 -20.62 2.05 -5.27
CA THR A 97 -19.92 2.33 -6.51
C THR A 97 -18.53 1.70 -6.49
N SER A 98 -17.74 1.90 -5.42
CA SER A 98 -16.42 1.26 -5.28
C SER A 98 -16.54 -0.27 -5.33
N PHE A 99 -17.51 -0.87 -4.64
CA PHE A 99 -17.72 -2.32 -4.65
C PHE A 99 -18.02 -2.84 -6.07
N THR A 100 -18.93 -2.17 -6.78
CA THR A 100 -19.26 -2.54 -8.16
C THR A 100 -18.04 -2.43 -9.07
N MET A 101 -17.25 -1.34 -8.94
CA MET A 101 -16.01 -1.14 -9.72
C MET A 101 -14.97 -2.21 -9.41
N VAL A 102 -14.79 -2.59 -8.14
CA VAL A 102 -13.91 -3.69 -7.71
C VAL A 102 -14.33 -4.99 -8.39
N CYS A 103 -15.62 -5.35 -8.34
CA CYS A 103 -16.12 -6.59 -8.93
C CYS A 103 -15.97 -6.60 -10.46
N VAL A 104 -16.36 -5.51 -11.14
CA VAL A 104 -16.25 -5.42 -12.61
C VAL A 104 -14.79 -5.47 -13.04
N CYS A 105 -13.93 -4.70 -12.39
CA CYS A 105 -12.51 -4.68 -12.71
C CYS A 105 -11.84 -6.05 -12.43
N ALA A 106 -12.20 -6.72 -11.35
CA ALA A 106 -11.69 -8.05 -11.03
C ALA A 106 -12.03 -9.07 -12.13
N VAL A 107 -13.29 -9.07 -12.61
CA VAL A 107 -13.71 -9.95 -13.72
C VAL A 107 -12.95 -9.61 -15.01
N VAL A 108 -12.77 -8.34 -15.32
CA VAL A 108 -12.01 -7.92 -16.50
C VAL A 108 -10.54 -8.34 -16.39
N LEU A 109 -9.88 -8.06 -15.25
CA LEU A 109 -8.49 -8.46 -15.02
C LEU A 109 -8.31 -9.98 -15.05
N MET A 110 -9.25 -10.71 -14.48
CA MET A 110 -9.26 -12.18 -14.54
C MET A 110 -9.37 -12.67 -15.98
N ALA A 111 -10.31 -12.15 -16.77
CA ALA A 111 -10.49 -12.51 -18.17
C ALA A 111 -9.25 -12.18 -19.02
N VAL A 112 -8.71 -10.96 -18.89
CA VAL A 112 -7.47 -10.54 -19.58
C VAL A 112 -6.30 -11.41 -19.13
N GLY A 113 -6.19 -11.68 -17.82
CA GLY A 113 -5.16 -12.55 -17.27
C GLY A 113 -5.20 -13.95 -17.87
N PHE A 114 -6.39 -14.59 -17.95
CA PHE A 114 -6.54 -15.93 -18.56
C PHE A 114 -6.15 -15.95 -20.04
N ILE A 115 -6.53 -14.93 -20.80
CA ILE A 115 -6.22 -14.85 -22.25
C ILE A 115 -4.74 -14.63 -22.48
N PHE A 116 -4.11 -13.74 -21.69
CA PHE A 116 -2.74 -13.28 -21.90
C PHE A 116 -1.72 -13.86 -20.91
N ALA A 117 -2.08 -14.84 -20.05
CA ALA A 117 -1.19 -15.39 -19.04
C ALA A 117 0.17 -15.82 -19.60
N ARG A 118 0.18 -16.64 -20.63
CA ARG A 118 1.40 -17.18 -21.26
C ARG A 118 2.24 -16.07 -21.94
N PRO A 119 1.69 -15.22 -22.82
CA PRO A 119 2.42 -14.09 -23.41
C PRO A 119 3.01 -13.13 -22.36
N LEU A 120 2.27 -12.84 -21.28
CA LEU A 120 2.75 -11.97 -20.21
C LEU A 120 3.91 -12.58 -19.43
N LEU A 121 3.85 -13.88 -19.09
CA LEU A 121 4.95 -14.57 -18.43
C LEU A 121 6.22 -14.58 -19.31
N VAL A 122 6.08 -14.82 -20.60
CA VAL A 122 7.21 -14.75 -21.55
C VAL A 122 7.77 -13.31 -21.62
N LEU A 123 6.91 -12.32 -21.67
CA LEU A 123 7.32 -10.90 -21.63
C LEU A 123 8.09 -10.54 -20.35
N PHE A 124 7.73 -11.17 -19.22
CA PHE A 124 8.44 -11.01 -17.94
C PHE A 124 9.71 -11.85 -17.82
N GLY A 125 10.10 -12.57 -18.88
CA GLY A 125 11.36 -13.31 -18.94
C GLY A 125 11.27 -14.77 -18.55
N ALA A 126 10.05 -15.38 -18.59
CA ALA A 126 9.89 -16.79 -18.29
C ALA A 126 10.55 -17.66 -19.39
N SER A 127 11.51 -18.49 -19.00
CA SER A 127 12.03 -19.58 -19.83
C SER A 127 10.98 -20.69 -19.99
N THR A 128 11.21 -21.61 -20.95
CA THR A 128 10.36 -22.79 -21.12
C THR A 128 10.22 -23.61 -19.84
N ASP A 129 11.31 -23.77 -19.09
CA ASP A 129 11.34 -24.53 -17.85
C ASP A 129 10.60 -23.79 -16.71
N ALA A 130 10.76 -22.47 -16.63
CA ALA A 130 10.03 -21.65 -15.66
C ALA A 130 8.52 -21.62 -15.93
N LEU A 131 8.10 -21.68 -17.19
CA LEU A 131 6.66 -21.71 -17.57
C LEU A 131 5.94 -22.98 -17.04
N VAL A 132 6.65 -24.10 -16.87
CA VAL A 132 6.08 -25.33 -16.30
C VAL A 132 5.49 -25.09 -14.91
N TYR A 133 6.12 -24.21 -14.12
CA TYR A 133 5.68 -23.88 -12.76
C TYR A 133 4.89 -22.57 -12.70
N ALA A 134 5.32 -21.54 -13.42
CA ALA A 134 4.71 -20.22 -13.38
C ALA A 134 3.30 -20.20 -13.97
N TYR A 135 3.09 -20.89 -15.09
CA TYR A 135 1.81 -20.85 -15.77
C TYR A 135 0.66 -21.50 -14.97
N PRO A 136 0.78 -22.73 -14.44
CA PRO A 136 -0.24 -23.31 -13.58
C PRO A 136 -0.49 -22.52 -12.30
N TYR A 137 0.58 -22.01 -11.68
CA TYR A 137 0.46 -21.13 -10.50
C TYR A 137 -0.38 -19.91 -10.81
N LEU A 138 -0.04 -19.20 -11.91
CA LEU A 138 -0.77 -18.00 -12.31
C LEU A 138 -2.23 -18.28 -12.65
N MET A 139 -2.52 -19.37 -13.36
CA MET A 139 -3.89 -19.76 -13.73
C MET A 139 -4.76 -19.98 -12.49
N ILE A 140 -4.22 -20.64 -11.46
CA ILE A 140 -4.93 -20.84 -10.19
C ILE A 140 -5.06 -19.49 -9.46
N TYR A 141 -3.99 -18.69 -9.37
CA TYR A 141 -4.01 -17.40 -8.70
C TYR A 141 -5.04 -16.44 -9.30
N LEU A 142 -5.22 -16.44 -10.63
CA LEU A 142 -6.20 -15.61 -11.33
C LEU A 142 -7.66 -15.90 -10.90
N ILE A 143 -7.99 -17.13 -10.52
CA ILE A 143 -9.31 -17.47 -9.94
C ILE A 143 -9.52 -16.69 -8.63
N GLY A 144 -8.44 -16.47 -7.88
CA GLY A 144 -8.42 -15.69 -6.64
C GLY A 144 -8.53 -14.18 -6.84
N THR A 145 -8.50 -13.65 -8.08
CA THR A 145 -8.50 -12.21 -8.34
C THR A 145 -9.72 -11.51 -7.75
N LEU A 146 -10.92 -12.05 -7.96
CA LEU A 146 -12.15 -11.45 -7.42
C LEU A 146 -12.17 -11.42 -5.88
N PRO A 147 -11.97 -12.55 -5.16
CA PRO A 147 -11.92 -12.50 -3.70
C PRO A 147 -10.75 -11.63 -3.19
N SER A 148 -9.58 -11.68 -3.79
CA SER A 148 -8.45 -10.83 -3.42
C SER A 148 -8.80 -9.34 -3.50
N MET A 149 -9.41 -8.92 -4.62
CA MET A 149 -9.80 -7.53 -4.82
C MET A 149 -10.93 -7.09 -3.88
N ILE A 150 -11.87 -7.96 -3.53
CA ILE A 150 -12.91 -7.68 -2.54
C ILE A 150 -12.28 -7.53 -1.15
N ALA A 151 -11.41 -8.45 -0.74
CA ALA A 151 -10.77 -8.43 0.56
C ALA A 151 -9.96 -7.14 0.77
N THR A 152 -9.11 -6.78 -0.20
CA THR A 152 -8.22 -5.61 -0.10
C THR A 152 -8.93 -4.29 -0.43
N GLY A 153 -9.77 -4.27 -1.47
CA GLY A 153 -10.45 -3.05 -1.93
C GLY A 153 -11.60 -2.60 -1.02
N MET A 154 -12.24 -3.51 -0.29
CA MET A 154 -13.35 -3.15 0.60
C MET A 154 -12.96 -2.99 2.07
N ASN A 155 -11.80 -3.48 2.49
CA ASN A 155 -11.28 -3.30 3.85
C ASN A 155 -11.18 -1.83 4.29
N PRO A 156 -10.73 -0.86 3.44
CA PRO A 156 -10.71 0.55 3.80
C PRO A 156 -12.08 1.12 4.20
N PHE A 157 -13.19 0.58 3.69
CA PHE A 157 -14.54 1.00 4.08
C PHE A 157 -14.95 0.48 5.46
N ILE A 158 -14.43 -0.67 5.90
CA ILE A 158 -14.59 -1.16 7.28
C ILE A 158 -13.90 -0.19 8.23
N ASN A 159 -12.66 0.18 7.91
CA ASN A 159 -11.88 1.13 8.70
C ASN A 159 -12.52 2.53 8.71
N ALA A 160 -13.06 2.99 7.56
CA ALA A 160 -13.77 4.24 7.41
C ALA A 160 -15.10 4.29 8.20
N GLN A 161 -15.66 3.15 8.57
CA GLN A 161 -16.81 3.07 9.48
C GLN A 161 -16.42 3.03 10.97
N GLY A 162 -15.10 3.02 11.27
CA GLY A 162 -14.57 2.99 12.65
C GLY A 162 -14.35 1.58 13.20
N TYR A 163 -14.39 0.56 12.36
CA TYR A 163 -14.21 -0.84 12.76
C TYR A 163 -12.82 -1.40 12.44
N SER A 164 -11.75 -0.65 12.74
CA SER A 164 -10.37 -1.02 12.39
C SER A 164 -9.95 -2.39 12.92
N THR A 165 -10.41 -2.79 14.11
CA THR A 165 -10.17 -4.15 14.65
C THR A 165 -10.78 -5.23 13.75
N ILE A 166 -11.94 -4.98 13.15
CA ILE A 166 -12.58 -5.90 12.20
C ILE A 166 -11.80 -5.96 10.89
N GLY A 167 -11.33 -4.79 10.41
CA GLY A 167 -10.43 -4.73 9.27
C GLY A 167 -9.17 -5.57 9.49
N MET A 168 -8.54 -5.44 10.66
CA MET A 168 -7.41 -6.29 11.07
C MET A 168 -7.80 -7.78 11.09
N THR A 169 -8.94 -8.12 11.69
CA THR A 169 -9.38 -9.52 11.79
C THR A 169 -9.57 -10.16 10.41
N SER A 170 -10.06 -9.41 9.42
CA SER A 170 -10.21 -9.93 8.05
C SER A 170 -8.87 -10.30 7.42
N VAL A 171 -7.82 -9.50 7.65
CA VAL A 171 -6.45 -9.80 7.21
C VAL A 171 -5.88 -10.99 7.99
N ALA A 172 -6.09 -11.02 9.30
CA ALA A 172 -5.63 -12.11 10.16
C ALA A 172 -6.24 -13.47 9.76
N VAL A 173 -7.53 -13.51 9.43
CA VAL A 173 -8.22 -14.72 8.93
C VAL A 173 -7.53 -15.24 7.66
N GLY A 174 -7.25 -14.37 6.69
CA GLY A 174 -6.53 -14.75 5.48
C GLY A 174 -5.11 -15.24 5.77
N ALA A 175 -4.35 -14.48 6.56
CA ALA A 175 -2.96 -14.80 6.88
C ALA A 175 -2.81 -16.13 7.64
N VAL A 176 -3.65 -16.37 8.65
CA VAL A 176 -3.63 -17.62 9.43
C VAL A 176 -4.09 -18.80 8.56
N ALA A 177 -5.13 -18.61 7.74
CA ALA A 177 -5.57 -19.64 6.82
C ALA A 177 -4.46 -20.03 5.84
N ASN A 178 -3.77 -19.05 5.24
CA ASN A 178 -2.66 -19.32 4.32
C ASN A 178 -1.52 -20.07 5.02
N LEU A 179 -1.09 -19.62 6.20
CA LEU A 179 -0.04 -20.26 6.99
C LEU A 179 -0.31 -21.74 7.29
N LEU A 180 -1.59 -22.10 7.49
CA LEU A 180 -2.01 -23.48 7.78
C LEU A 180 -2.22 -24.29 6.50
N LEU A 181 -2.73 -23.68 5.44
CA LEU A 181 -3.06 -24.35 4.19
C LEU A 181 -1.84 -24.57 3.30
N ASP A 182 -0.84 -23.69 3.33
CA ASP A 182 0.38 -23.85 2.53
C ASP A 182 1.07 -25.20 2.79
N PRO A 183 1.48 -25.55 4.05
CA PRO A 183 2.11 -26.85 4.29
C PRO A 183 1.20 -28.04 3.94
N LEU A 184 -0.11 -27.89 4.14
CA LEU A 184 -1.06 -28.94 3.79
C LEU A 184 -1.10 -29.20 2.28
N PHE A 185 -1.27 -28.15 1.45
CA PHE A 185 -1.38 -28.33 0.01
C PHE A 185 -0.02 -28.57 -0.66
N ILE A 186 1.06 -27.93 -0.17
CA ILE A 186 2.39 -28.06 -0.76
C ILE A 186 3.01 -29.43 -0.47
N PHE A 187 3.02 -29.85 0.81
CA PHE A 187 3.79 -31.02 1.27
C PHE A 187 2.91 -32.24 1.53
N VAL A 188 1.79 -32.09 2.26
CA VAL A 188 0.96 -33.26 2.65
C VAL A 188 0.19 -33.79 1.46
N LEU A 189 -0.45 -32.91 0.67
CA LEU A 189 -1.18 -33.29 -0.55
C LEU A 189 -0.27 -33.38 -1.79
N GLY A 190 0.99 -32.90 -1.71
CA GLY A 190 1.97 -33.03 -2.76
C GLY A 190 1.72 -32.18 -4.01
N PHE A 191 0.89 -31.14 -3.94
CA PHE A 191 0.59 -30.28 -5.09
C PHE A 191 1.72 -29.29 -5.41
N GLY A 192 2.79 -29.21 -4.59
CA GLY A 192 3.95 -28.36 -4.83
C GLY A 192 3.59 -26.90 -5.04
N VAL A 193 4.06 -26.29 -6.13
CA VAL A 193 3.83 -24.87 -6.47
C VAL A 193 2.35 -24.55 -6.66
N GLN A 194 1.58 -25.47 -7.26
CA GLN A 194 0.15 -25.29 -7.42
C GLN A 194 -0.58 -25.28 -6.07
N GLY A 195 -0.06 -26.06 -5.09
CA GLY A 195 -0.58 -26.09 -3.73
C GLY A 195 -0.50 -24.72 -3.04
N ALA A 196 0.62 -24.00 -3.20
CA ALA A 196 0.76 -22.64 -2.72
C ALA A 196 -0.28 -21.69 -3.33
N ALA A 197 -0.52 -21.77 -4.65
CA ALA A 197 -1.55 -20.97 -5.30
C ALA A 197 -2.95 -21.27 -4.77
N ILE A 198 -3.30 -22.56 -4.60
CA ILE A 198 -4.61 -23.00 -4.06
C ILE A 198 -4.79 -22.46 -2.63
N ALA A 199 -3.80 -22.63 -1.77
CA ALA A 199 -3.84 -22.15 -0.39
C ALA A 199 -4.06 -20.62 -0.34
N THR A 200 -3.34 -19.88 -1.18
CA THR A 200 -3.49 -18.41 -1.30
C THR A 200 -4.91 -18.03 -1.75
N VAL A 201 -5.46 -18.68 -2.78
CA VAL A 201 -6.81 -18.39 -3.28
C VAL A 201 -7.88 -18.67 -2.22
N ILE A 202 -7.79 -19.81 -1.51
CA ILE A 202 -8.71 -20.15 -0.42
C ILE A 202 -8.62 -19.12 0.71
N SER A 203 -7.41 -18.73 1.10
CA SER A 203 -7.17 -17.75 2.16
C SER A 203 -7.74 -16.37 1.80
N GLN A 204 -7.55 -15.94 0.57
CA GLN A 204 -8.15 -14.71 0.03
C GLN A 204 -9.67 -14.79 -0.01
N ALA A 205 -10.23 -15.95 -0.38
CA ALA A 205 -11.66 -16.17 -0.39
C ALA A 205 -12.26 -16.10 1.02
N LEU A 206 -11.62 -16.69 2.03
CA LEU A 206 -12.04 -16.60 3.43
C LEU A 206 -12.03 -15.17 3.93
N SER A 207 -10.96 -14.41 3.64
CA SER A 207 -10.88 -12.98 3.96
C SER A 207 -11.97 -12.18 3.25
N ALA A 208 -12.22 -12.43 1.97
CA ALA A 208 -13.27 -11.77 1.19
C ALA A 208 -14.67 -12.06 1.73
N VAL A 209 -14.96 -13.31 2.06
CA VAL A 209 -16.24 -13.70 2.68
C VAL A 209 -16.43 -12.99 4.01
N PHE A 210 -15.38 -12.92 4.84
CA PHE A 210 -15.44 -12.20 6.11
C PHE A 210 -15.77 -10.70 5.90
N VAL A 211 -15.05 -10.03 5.00
CA VAL A 211 -15.28 -8.62 4.63
C VAL A 211 -16.70 -8.41 4.11
N PHE A 212 -17.13 -9.26 3.17
CA PHE A 212 -18.44 -9.16 2.53
C PHE A 212 -19.59 -9.39 3.52
N VAL A 213 -19.50 -10.43 4.35
CA VAL A 213 -20.50 -10.71 5.39
C VAL A 213 -20.59 -9.57 6.41
N PHE A 214 -19.43 -9.01 6.81
CA PHE A 214 -19.44 -7.87 7.71
C PHE A 214 -20.11 -6.65 7.07
N LEU A 215 -19.72 -6.27 5.85
CA LEU A 215 -20.25 -5.09 5.16
C LEU A 215 -21.72 -5.21 4.74
N THR A 216 -22.23 -6.43 4.54
CA THR A 216 -23.63 -6.64 4.17
C THR A 216 -24.57 -6.79 5.36
N ARG A 217 -24.08 -7.37 6.49
CA ARG A 217 -24.94 -7.74 7.62
C ARG A 217 -24.71 -6.91 8.87
N LYS A 218 -23.45 -6.60 9.22
CA LYS A 218 -23.06 -6.08 10.56
C LYS A 218 -22.62 -4.62 10.55
N SER A 219 -22.23 -4.07 9.40
CA SER A 219 -21.81 -2.68 9.27
C SER A 219 -22.99 -1.71 9.38
N GLU A 220 -22.70 -0.46 9.78
CA GLU A 220 -23.69 0.61 9.87
C GLU A 220 -24.28 0.95 8.49
N LEU A 221 -23.41 1.22 7.53
CA LEU A 221 -23.77 1.39 6.14
C LEU A 221 -23.47 0.10 5.39
N LYS A 222 -24.52 -0.53 4.86
CA LYS A 222 -24.44 -1.83 4.21
C LYS A 222 -24.06 -1.70 2.74
N VAL A 223 -23.16 -2.58 2.30
CA VAL A 223 -22.81 -2.70 0.88
C VAL A 223 -23.91 -3.46 0.12
N ARG A 224 -24.22 -2.98 -1.07
CA ARG A 224 -25.10 -3.64 -2.02
C ARG A 224 -24.68 -3.33 -3.46
N PHE A 225 -25.10 -4.16 -4.40
CA PHE A 225 -24.96 -3.83 -5.82
C PHE A 225 -25.82 -2.63 -6.20
N LEU A 226 -25.32 -1.84 -7.14
CA LEU A 226 -26.04 -0.69 -7.70
C LEU A 226 -27.27 -1.14 -8.47
N LYS A 227 -28.39 -0.44 -8.26
CA LYS A 227 -29.59 -0.64 -9.08
C LYS A 227 -29.45 0.16 -10.38
N LYS A 228 -30.09 -0.33 -11.47
CA LYS A 228 -30.05 0.32 -12.80
C LYS A 228 -30.38 1.84 -12.75
N LYS A 229 -31.34 2.24 -11.92
CA LYS A 229 -31.73 3.66 -11.76
C LYS A 229 -30.65 4.54 -11.11
N GLU A 230 -29.74 3.94 -10.33
CA GLU A 230 -28.68 4.65 -9.60
C GLU A 230 -27.42 4.82 -10.47
N PHE A 231 -27.35 4.13 -11.61
CA PHE A 231 -26.12 4.07 -12.42
C PHE A 231 -25.68 5.44 -12.96
N SER A 232 -26.64 6.30 -13.33
CA SER A 232 -26.34 7.65 -13.82
C SER A 232 -25.70 8.55 -12.76
N GLU A 233 -26.18 8.49 -11.51
CA GLU A 233 -25.59 9.27 -10.40
C GLU A 233 -24.23 8.71 -10.00
N CYS A 234 -24.04 7.38 -10.11
CA CYS A 234 -22.82 6.70 -9.72
C CYS A 234 -21.64 6.98 -10.64
N ILE A 235 -21.86 7.40 -11.89
CA ILE A 235 -20.78 7.84 -12.79
C ILE A 235 -19.99 9.00 -12.17
N GLY A 236 -20.67 9.95 -11.54
CA GLY A 236 -20.03 11.07 -10.84
C GLY A 236 -19.16 10.60 -9.66
N TYR A 237 -19.65 9.62 -8.88
CA TYR A 237 -18.88 9.01 -7.79
C TYR A 237 -17.70 8.21 -8.33
N ALA A 238 -17.89 7.40 -9.37
CA ALA A 238 -16.84 6.61 -10.03
C ALA A 238 -15.67 7.49 -10.49
N LYS A 239 -15.96 8.60 -11.19
CA LYS A 239 -14.95 9.58 -11.61
C LYS A 239 -14.19 10.17 -10.44
N ASN A 240 -14.87 10.44 -9.33
CA ASN A 240 -14.25 10.97 -8.12
C ASN A 240 -13.35 9.94 -7.43
N ILE A 241 -13.81 8.69 -7.31
CA ILE A 241 -13.08 7.57 -6.73
C ILE A 241 -11.81 7.31 -7.53
N VAL A 242 -11.93 7.13 -8.85
CA VAL A 242 -10.77 6.90 -9.73
C VAL A 242 -9.78 8.05 -9.62
N SER A 243 -10.25 9.30 -9.74
CA SER A 243 -9.36 10.47 -9.68
C SER A 243 -8.59 10.56 -8.35
N LEU A 244 -9.21 10.20 -7.22
CA LEU A 244 -8.52 10.22 -5.92
C LEU A 244 -7.61 9.01 -5.73
N GLY A 245 -8.04 7.84 -6.18
CA GLY A 245 -7.25 6.60 -6.10
C GLY A 245 -6.07 6.55 -7.07
N THR A 246 -6.12 7.30 -8.17
CA THR A 246 -5.03 7.37 -9.17
C THR A 246 -3.70 7.78 -8.55
N ALA A 247 -3.68 8.62 -7.52
CA ALA A 247 -2.45 8.99 -6.83
C ALA A 247 -1.73 7.77 -6.21
N GLY A 248 -2.48 6.91 -5.51
CA GLY A 248 -1.93 5.67 -4.93
C GLY A 248 -1.58 4.63 -5.99
N PHE A 249 -2.42 4.50 -7.01
CA PHE A 249 -2.18 3.60 -8.15
C PHE A 249 -0.88 3.94 -8.88
N ILE A 250 -0.68 5.21 -9.23
CA ILE A 250 0.57 5.69 -9.86
C ILE A 250 1.76 5.43 -8.93
N MET A 251 1.63 5.73 -7.64
CA MET A 251 2.73 5.52 -6.68
C MET A 251 3.15 4.05 -6.60
N GLN A 252 2.20 3.11 -6.65
CA GLN A 252 2.50 1.69 -6.61
C GLN A 252 3.18 1.20 -7.89
N LEU A 253 2.69 1.60 -9.07
CA LEU A 253 3.31 1.24 -10.35
C LEU A 253 4.69 1.87 -10.52
N THR A 254 4.86 3.12 -10.13
CA THR A 254 6.15 3.82 -10.25
C THR A 254 7.20 3.29 -9.28
N ASN A 255 6.81 2.75 -8.11
CA ASN A 255 7.75 2.04 -7.23
C ASN A 255 8.37 0.83 -7.94
N SER A 256 7.56 0.03 -8.65
CA SER A 256 8.07 -1.10 -9.45
C SER A 256 8.99 -0.63 -10.58
N LEU A 257 8.62 0.44 -11.27
CA LEU A 257 9.46 1.03 -12.33
C LEU A 257 10.82 1.49 -11.78
N VAL A 258 10.83 2.22 -10.67
CA VAL A 258 12.08 2.67 -10.00
C VAL A 258 12.95 1.47 -9.61
N SER A 259 12.35 0.41 -9.06
CA SER A 259 13.09 -0.80 -8.69
C SER A 259 13.78 -1.45 -9.89
N ILE A 260 13.07 -1.54 -11.03
CA ILE A 260 13.64 -2.06 -12.28
C ILE A 260 14.80 -1.18 -12.76
N CYS A 261 14.63 0.14 -12.79
CA CYS A 261 15.68 1.07 -13.17
C CYS A 261 16.91 0.95 -12.27
N CYS A 262 16.71 0.92 -10.94
CA CYS A 262 17.81 0.75 -9.99
C CYS A 262 18.57 -0.55 -10.21
N ASN A 263 17.86 -1.68 -10.36
CA ASN A 263 18.50 -2.97 -10.57
C ASN A 263 19.29 -3.03 -11.86
N ASN A 264 18.75 -2.50 -12.97
CA ASN A 264 19.45 -2.48 -14.25
C ASN A 264 20.74 -1.65 -14.17
N ILE A 265 20.68 -0.46 -13.55
CA ILE A 265 21.86 0.41 -13.44
C ILE A 265 22.88 -0.20 -12.47
N LEU A 266 22.45 -0.78 -11.34
CA LEU A 266 23.36 -1.43 -10.40
C LEU A 266 24.05 -2.66 -11.01
N SER A 267 23.33 -3.43 -11.87
CA SER A 267 23.93 -4.53 -12.61
C SER A 267 25.03 -4.04 -13.54
N ASP A 268 24.82 -2.91 -14.23
CA ASP A 268 25.75 -2.33 -15.18
C ASP A 268 27.00 -1.70 -14.50
N VAL A 269 26.78 -0.95 -13.41
CA VAL A 269 27.84 -0.16 -12.75
C VAL A 269 28.56 -0.92 -11.64
N GLY A 270 27.88 -1.85 -10.94
CA GLY A 270 28.39 -2.52 -9.75
C GLY A 270 28.36 -4.06 -9.80
N GLY A 271 27.69 -4.63 -10.80
CA GLY A 271 27.50 -6.09 -10.90
C GLY A 271 26.45 -6.66 -9.93
N ASP A 272 26.32 -7.99 -9.95
CA ASP A 272 25.25 -8.72 -9.26
C ASP A 272 25.27 -8.58 -7.73
N ILE A 273 26.44 -8.29 -7.14
CA ILE A 273 26.56 -8.06 -5.69
C ILE A 273 25.72 -6.85 -5.27
N TYR A 274 25.68 -5.78 -6.05
CA TYR A 274 24.92 -4.57 -5.73
C TYR A 274 23.41 -4.74 -5.93
N ILE A 275 22.96 -5.68 -6.76
CA ILE A 275 21.55 -6.10 -6.83
C ILE A 275 21.15 -6.76 -5.50
N SER A 276 22.03 -7.61 -4.95
CA SER A 276 21.83 -8.26 -3.65
C SER A 276 21.81 -7.22 -2.52
N VAL A 277 22.73 -6.24 -2.56
CA VAL A 277 22.76 -5.12 -1.62
C VAL A 277 21.44 -4.32 -1.69
N MET A 278 20.95 -3.97 -2.89
CA MET A 278 19.69 -3.25 -3.06
C MET A 278 18.48 -4.05 -2.54
N THR A 279 18.52 -5.37 -2.67
CA THR A 279 17.47 -6.26 -2.13
C THR A 279 17.42 -6.18 -0.61
N ILE A 280 18.58 -6.19 0.07
CA ILE A 280 18.66 -6.02 1.53
C ILE A 280 18.18 -4.63 1.94
N VAL A 281 18.66 -3.57 1.29
CA VAL A 281 18.25 -2.19 1.55
C VAL A 281 16.74 -2.02 1.39
N SER A 282 16.16 -2.59 0.33
CA SER A 282 14.72 -2.57 0.07
C SER A 282 13.92 -3.35 1.12
N SER A 283 14.45 -4.45 1.62
CA SER A 283 13.82 -5.24 2.69
C SER A 283 13.81 -4.48 4.02
N VAL A 284 14.92 -3.86 4.40
CA VAL A 284 14.99 -2.96 5.57
C VAL A 284 14.00 -1.80 5.41
N ARG A 285 13.96 -1.18 4.23
CA ARG A 285 12.99 -0.12 3.91
C ARG A 285 11.56 -0.58 4.14
N GLN A 286 11.16 -1.73 3.62
CA GLN A 286 9.81 -2.25 3.76
C GLN A 286 9.42 -2.46 5.23
N LEU A 287 10.34 -2.98 6.05
CA LEU A 287 10.12 -3.15 7.48
C LEU A 287 9.88 -1.80 8.18
N VAL A 288 10.66 -0.78 7.85
CA VAL A 288 10.56 0.55 8.48
C VAL A 288 9.34 1.33 7.97
N GLU A 289 8.96 1.20 6.71
CA GLU A 289 7.81 1.88 6.12
C GLU A 289 6.47 1.29 6.59
N THR A 290 6.42 0.02 6.95
CA THR A 290 5.16 -0.68 7.32
C THR A 290 4.40 0.03 8.46
N PRO A 291 5.01 0.45 9.59
CA PRO A 291 4.31 1.21 10.62
C PRO A 291 3.89 2.62 10.16
N ILE A 292 4.66 3.26 9.28
CA ILE A 292 4.32 4.58 8.71
C ILE A 292 3.04 4.47 7.88
N TYR A 293 2.92 3.44 7.05
CA TYR A 293 1.68 3.17 6.30
C TYR A 293 0.49 2.92 7.22
N ALA A 294 0.67 2.14 8.28
CA ALA A 294 -0.39 1.86 9.24
C ALA A 294 -0.89 3.13 9.95
N MET A 295 0.01 4.02 10.36
CA MET A 295 -0.34 5.31 10.98
C MET A 295 -1.09 6.21 9.99
N ASN A 296 -0.65 6.28 8.73
CA ASN A 296 -1.31 7.06 7.68
C ASN A 296 -2.72 6.55 7.38
N GLU A 297 -2.86 5.25 7.15
CA GLU A 297 -4.15 4.62 6.84
C GLU A 297 -5.12 4.69 8.04
N GLY A 298 -4.62 4.54 9.27
CA GLY A 298 -5.43 4.68 10.48
C GLY A 298 -5.91 6.12 10.72
N THR A 299 -5.13 7.12 10.31
CA THR A 299 -5.48 8.53 10.49
C THR A 299 -6.38 9.07 9.37
N SER A 300 -6.26 8.52 8.17
CA SER A 300 -7.00 8.99 6.97
C SER A 300 -8.52 9.09 7.17
N PRO A 301 -9.24 8.08 7.72
CA PRO A 301 -10.69 8.19 7.97
C PRO A 301 -11.05 9.29 8.96
N ILE A 302 -10.20 9.53 9.97
CA ILE A 302 -10.42 10.55 11.00
C ILE A 302 -10.28 11.94 10.41
N LEU A 303 -9.26 12.16 9.56
CA LEU A 303 -9.07 13.41 8.82
C LEU A 303 -10.28 13.67 7.91
N SER A 304 -10.66 12.70 7.10
CA SER A 304 -11.74 12.80 6.12
C SER A 304 -13.09 13.07 6.78
N TYR A 305 -13.41 12.35 7.86
CA TYR A 305 -14.65 12.52 8.59
C TYR A 305 -14.75 13.92 9.22
N ASN A 306 -13.72 14.35 9.97
CA ASN A 306 -13.74 15.67 10.63
C ASN A 306 -13.69 16.82 9.63
N TYR A 307 -13.05 16.63 8.47
CA TYR A 307 -13.10 17.60 7.38
C TYR A 307 -14.52 17.73 6.81
N GLY A 308 -15.19 16.61 6.56
CA GLY A 308 -16.59 16.57 6.14
C GLY A 308 -17.54 17.20 7.16
N ALA A 309 -17.30 16.96 8.44
CA ALA A 309 -18.07 17.53 9.55
C ALA A 309 -17.77 19.02 9.84
N CYS A 310 -16.96 19.68 9.00
CA CYS A 310 -16.54 21.07 9.18
C CYS A 310 -15.92 21.36 10.56
N ARG A 311 -15.07 20.44 11.07
CA ARG A 311 -14.38 20.56 12.37
C ARG A 311 -12.87 20.81 12.20
N PRO A 312 -12.46 22.00 11.74
CA PRO A 312 -11.07 22.30 11.35
C PRO A 312 -10.05 22.15 12.49
N ALA A 313 -10.45 22.44 13.73
CA ALA A 313 -9.59 22.26 14.90
C ALA A 313 -9.22 20.78 15.11
N ARG A 314 -10.18 19.84 14.92
CA ARG A 314 -9.90 18.40 15.02
C ARG A 314 -9.06 17.90 13.86
N VAL A 315 -9.24 18.44 12.63
CA VAL A 315 -8.41 18.13 11.48
C VAL A 315 -6.96 18.55 11.73
N ARG A 316 -6.72 19.79 12.20
CA ARG A 316 -5.36 20.26 12.55
C ARG A 316 -4.72 19.39 13.63
N LYS A 317 -5.48 19.05 14.67
CA LYS A 317 -4.99 18.17 15.74
C LYS A 317 -4.63 16.79 15.22
N ALA A 318 -5.46 16.21 14.32
CA ALA A 318 -5.17 14.92 13.71
C ALA A 318 -3.93 14.95 12.82
N MET A 319 -3.75 16.02 12.02
CA MET A 319 -2.53 16.23 11.25
C MET A 319 -1.30 16.31 12.16
N ALA A 320 -1.36 17.11 13.22
CA ALA A 320 -0.25 17.28 14.16
C ALA A 320 0.11 15.96 14.87
N VAL A 321 -0.89 15.23 15.40
CA VAL A 321 -0.67 13.94 16.07
C VAL A 321 -0.08 12.91 15.11
N MET A 322 -0.62 12.78 13.90
CA MET A 322 -0.10 11.90 12.87
C MET A 322 1.36 12.23 12.54
N SER A 323 1.65 13.51 12.29
CA SER A 323 3.01 13.96 11.97
C SER A 323 4.00 13.69 13.10
N THR A 324 3.60 13.97 14.35
CA THR A 324 4.46 13.72 15.52
C THR A 324 4.72 12.22 15.71
N MET A 325 3.72 11.37 15.53
CA MET A 325 3.87 9.92 15.66
C MET A 325 4.80 9.36 14.57
N ILE A 326 4.59 9.77 13.32
CA ILE A 326 5.38 9.28 12.18
C ILE A 326 6.83 9.77 12.32
N LEU A 327 7.04 11.07 12.49
CA LEU A 327 8.39 11.65 12.61
C LEU A 327 9.14 11.11 13.83
N GLY A 328 8.46 10.95 14.97
CA GLY A 328 9.06 10.37 16.18
C GLY A 328 9.49 8.91 15.96
N TYR A 329 8.62 8.10 15.36
CA TYR A 329 8.96 6.71 14.99
C TYR A 329 10.13 6.66 14.02
N THR A 330 10.07 7.44 12.95
CA THR A 330 11.11 7.46 11.90
C THR A 330 12.45 7.96 12.45
N ALA A 331 12.45 8.96 13.34
CA ALA A 331 13.68 9.43 13.96
C ALA A 331 14.36 8.32 14.80
N VAL A 332 13.59 7.52 15.54
CA VAL A 332 14.11 6.36 16.29
C VAL A 332 14.66 5.30 15.33
N MET A 333 13.88 4.91 14.32
CA MET A 333 14.33 3.91 13.35
C MET A 333 15.51 4.34 12.51
N TRP A 334 15.53 5.61 12.11
CA TRP A 334 16.67 6.20 11.40
C TRP A 334 17.93 6.16 12.26
N SER A 335 17.84 6.51 13.56
CA SER A 335 18.95 6.41 14.48
C SER A 335 19.47 4.98 14.61
N ILE A 336 18.57 3.98 14.68
CA ILE A 336 18.94 2.56 14.72
C ILE A 336 19.68 2.16 13.43
N ILE A 337 19.17 2.56 12.26
CA ILE A 337 19.78 2.25 10.97
C ILE A 337 21.19 2.83 10.84
N ILE A 338 21.38 4.08 11.25
CA ILE A 338 22.68 4.75 11.12
C ILE A 338 23.70 4.25 12.15
N LEU A 339 23.26 3.97 13.39
CA LEU A 339 24.14 3.55 14.48
C LEU A 339 24.45 2.05 14.45
N PHE A 340 23.50 1.21 14.03
CA PHE A 340 23.60 -0.24 14.07
C PHE A 340 23.33 -0.92 12.71
N PRO A 341 23.93 -0.45 11.59
CA PRO A 341 23.64 -1.02 10.25
C PRO A 341 24.01 -2.49 10.13
N ASN A 342 25.11 -2.91 10.77
CA ASN A 342 25.57 -4.31 10.74
C ASN A 342 24.54 -5.28 11.34
N VAL A 343 23.82 -4.88 12.39
CA VAL A 343 22.80 -5.71 13.03
C VAL A 343 21.63 -5.92 12.08
N LEU A 344 21.19 -4.85 11.40
CA LEU A 344 20.07 -4.93 10.47
C LEU A 344 20.41 -5.75 9.22
N ILE A 345 21.62 -5.57 8.66
CA ILE A 345 22.06 -6.34 7.49
C ILE A 345 22.27 -7.80 7.88
N GLY A 346 22.80 -8.06 9.08
CA GLY A 346 23.04 -9.41 9.61
C GLY A 346 21.76 -10.26 9.77
N ILE A 347 20.58 -9.64 9.82
CA ILE A 347 19.28 -10.35 9.78
C ILE A 347 19.08 -11.05 8.41
N PHE A 348 19.62 -10.46 7.33
CA PHE A 348 19.41 -10.94 5.96
C PHE A 348 20.59 -11.73 5.40
N SER A 349 21.82 -11.41 5.79
CA SER A 349 23.02 -12.08 5.32
C SER A 349 24.15 -12.05 6.34
N SER A 350 24.89 -13.15 6.42
CA SER A 350 26.14 -13.28 7.20
C SER A 350 27.39 -13.21 6.34
N ASP A 351 27.27 -12.96 5.03
CA ASP A 351 28.39 -12.85 4.11
C ASP A 351 29.17 -11.55 4.35
N ALA A 352 30.44 -11.67 4.71
CA ALA A 352 31.29 -10.53 5.02
C ALA A 352 31.56 -9.61 3.82
N ALA A 353 31.67 -10.16 2.60
CA ALA A 353 31.86 -9.37 1.39
C ALA A 353 30.61 -8.52 1.10
N LEU A 354 29.44 -9.12 1.19
CA LEU A 354 28.18 -8.42 1.01
C LEU A 354 27.95 -7.33 2.07
N MET A 355 28.34 -7.59 3.34
CA MET A 355 28.22 -6.62 4.42
C MET A 355 29.10 -5.39 4.19
N GLN A 356 30.28 -5.54 3.62
CA GLN A 356 31.20 -4.45 3.35
C GLN A 356 30.58 -3.41 2.39
N ASP A 357 29.85 -3.85 1.38
CA ASP A 357 29.17 -2.98 0.42
C ASP A 357 27.79 -2.52 0.91
N ALA A 358 27.08 -3.38 1.64
CA ALA A 358 25.73 -3.09 2.11
C ALA A 358 25.67 -2.00 3.20
N VAL A 359 26.67 -1.91 4.08
CA VAL A 359 26.70 -0.91 5.17
C VAL A 359 26.74 0.53 4.64
N PRO A 360 27.68 0.91 3.75
CA PRO A 360 27.68 2.25 3.17
C PRO A 360 26.45 2.51 2.32
N ALA A 361 25.99 1.54 1.53
CA ALA A 361 24.79 1.65 0.71
C ALA A 361 23.53 1.92 1.56
N LEU A 362 23.38 1.19 2.68
CA LEU A 362 22.28 1.40 3.61
C LEU A 362 22.28 2.81 4.20
N LYS A 363 23.44 3.27 4.67
CA LYS A 363 23.60 4.64 5.23
C LYS A 363 23.30 5.72 4.19
N GLN A 364 23.77 5.54 2.95
CA GLN A 364 23.51 6.47 1.85
C GLN A 364 22.02 6.51 1.52
N TYR A 365 21.37 5.35 1.37
CA TYR A 365 19.96 5.26 1.03
C TYR A 365 19.04 5.88 2.09
N PHE A 366 19.37 5.74 3.36
CA PHE A 366 18.61 6.28 4.48
C PHE A 366 19.07 7.67 4.94
N ALA A 367 20.04 8.32 4.27
CA ALA A 367 20.60 9.61 4.71
C ALA A 367 19.55 10.71 4.97
N ALA A 368 18.51 10.80 4.14
CA ALA A 368 17.43 11.76 4.28
C ALA A 368 16.05 11.07 4.43
N PHE A 369 16.01 9.93 5.13
CA PHE A 369 14.80 9.13 5.27
C PHE A 369 13.66 9.89 5.95
N ILE A 370 13.96 10.73 6.95
CA ILE A 370 12.97 11.58 7.63
C ILE A 370 12.23 12.50 6.66
N CYS A 371 12.90 12.99 5.60
CA CYS A 371 12.25 13.82 4.59
C CYS A 371 11.20 13.06 3.75
N MET A 372 11.29 11.74 3.70
CA MET A 372 10.28 10.90 3.05
C MET A 372 8.93 10.97 3.79
N ASP A 373 8.95 11.10 5.10
CA ASP A 373 7.71 11.23 5.88
C ASP A 373 6.91 12.45 5.49
N PHE A 374 7.57 13.54 5.11
CA PHE A 374 6.90 14.75 4.62
C PHE A 374 6.02 14.46 3.40
N GLN A 375 6.52 13.59 2.52
CA GLN A 375 5.74 13.10 1.37
C GLN A 375 4.54 12.25 1.81
N TYR A 376 4.74 11.29 2.71
CA TYR A 376 3.66 10.40 3.17
C TYR A 376 2.58 11.15 3.93
N ILE A 377 2.98 12.05 4.83
CA ILE A 377 2.05 12.93 5.57
C ILE A 377 1.26 13.81 4.60
N GLY A 378 1.95 14.51 3.69
CA GLY A 378 1.31 15.39 2.71
C GLY A 378 0.34 14.65 1.80
N GLN A 379 0.75 13.51 1.28
CA GLN A 379 -0.10 12.65 0.42
C GLN A 379 -1.36 12.17 1.16
N THR A 380 -1.20 11.73 2.40
CA THR A 380 -2.33 11.28 3.23
C THR A 380 -3.30 12.42 3.49
N VAL A 381 -2.81 13.61 3.82
CA VAL A 381 -3.64 14.79 4.00
C VAL A 381 -4.35 15.17 2.71
N PHE A 382 -3.65 15.24 1.57
CA PHE A 382 -4.27 15.58 0.29
C PHE A 382 -5.36 14.58 -0.10
N LYS A 383 -5.11 13.28 0.04
CA LYS A 383 -6.11 12.23 -0.22
C LYS A 383 -7.31 12.37 0.71
N SER A 384 -7.07 12.51 2.02
CA SER A 384 -8.11 12.55 3.04
C SER A 384 -9.01 13.78 2.92
N LEU A 385 -8.48 14.91 2.44
CA LEU A 385 -9.22 16.15 2.24
C LEU A 385 -9.69 16.34 0.78
N ASN A 386 -9.67 15.27 -0.04
CA ASN A 386 -10.11 15.25 -1.43
C ASN A 386 -9.39 16.24 -2.36
N LYS A 387 -8.08 16.48 -2.10
CA LYS A 387 -7.23 17.35 -2.93
C LYS A 387 -6.54 16.53 -4.05
N LYS A 388 -7.34 16.10 -5.00
CA LYS A 388 -6.95 15.14 -6.06
C LYS A 388 -5.75 15.61 -6.87
N LYS A 389 -5.77 16.88 -7.32
CA LYS A 389 -4.71 17.45 -8.17
C LYS A 389 -3.35 17.41 -7.47
N GLN A 390 -3.31 17.83 -6.20
CA GLN A 390 -2.10 17.83 -5.40
C GLN A 390 -1.62 16.39 -5.13
N ALA A 391 -2.54 15.48 -4.79
CA ALA A 391 -2.19 14.08 -4.55
C ALA A 391 -1.56 13.41 -5.79
N ILE A 392 -2.15 13.59 -6.98
CA ILE A 392 -1.60 13.05 -8.23
C ILE A 392 -0.27 13.71 -8.59
N PHE A 393 -0.21 15.05 -8.50
CA PHE A 393 1.00 15.81 -8.84
C PHE A 393 2.20 15.34 -8.03
N PHE A 394 2.09 15.25 -6.70
CA PHE A 394 3.19 14.83 -5.84
C PHE A 394 3.54 13.34 -5.97
N SER A 395 2.59 12.48 -6.35
CA SER A 395 2.87 11.08 -6.66
C SER A 395 3.78 10.95 -7.89
N LEU A 396 3.51 11.73 -8.94
CA LEU A 396 4.31 11.73 -10.16
C LEU A 396 5.64 12.48 -9.98
N LEU A 397 5.59 13.66 -9.35
CA LEU A 397 6.75 14.53 -9.22
C LEU A 397 7.93 13.79 -8.60
N ARG A 398 7.74 13.18 -7.43
CA ARG A 398 8.84 12.54 -6.73
C ARG A 398 9.39 11.32 -7.46
N LYS A 399 8.53 10.40 -7.86
CA LYS A 399 8.97 9.11 -8.40
C LYS A 399 9.38 9.19 -9.87
N VAL A 400 8.57 9.82 -10.72
CA VAL A 400 8.82 9.85 -12.16
C VAL A 400 9.76 10.99 -12.54
N PHE A 401 9.52 12.20 -12.01
CA PHE A 401 10.27 13.38 -12.44
C PHE A 401 11.55 13.64 -11.63
N ILE A 402 11.69 13.06 -10.44
CA ILE A 402 12.90 13.27 -9.63
C ILE A 402 13.69 11.96 -9.50
N VAL A 403 13.10 10.88 -8.94
CA VAL A 403 13.87 9.65 -8.66
C VAL A 403 14.41 9.03 -9.95
N VAL A 404 13.56 8.76 -10.95
CA VAL A 404 13.99 8.08 -12.17
C VAL A 404 15.14 8.84 -12.88
N PRO A 405 15.02 10.16 -13.17
CA PRO A 405 16.14 10.90 -13.75
C PRO A 405 17.40 10.89 -12.87
N LEU A 406 17.27 11.11 -11.56
CA LEU A 406 18.44 11.10 -10.65
C LEU A 406 19.13 9.73 -10.62
N THR A 407 18.37 8.64 -10.69
CA THR A 407 18.91 7.28 -10.71
C THR A 407 19.80 7.04 -11.94
N TYR A 408 19.55 7.73 -13.06
CA TYR A 408 20.41 7.71 -14.24
C TYR A 408 21.51 8.79 -14.18
N MET A 409 21.17 10.02 -13.80
CA MET A 409 22.13 11.14 -13.85
C MET A 409 23.26 10.99 -12.83
N MET A 410 22.95 10.57 -11.58
CA MET A 410 23.97 10.50 -10.54
C MET A 410 25.06 9.47 -10.82
N PRO A 411 24.78 8.23 -11.26
CA PRO A 411 25.82 7.27 -11.62
C PRO A 411 26.63 7.65 -12.85
N TYR A 412 25.97 8.09 -13.95
CA TYR A 412 26.60 8.28 -15.23
C TYR A 412 27.11 9.70 -15.47
N MET A 413 26.30 10.74 -15.19
CA MET A 413 26.68 12.13 -15.45
C MET A 413 27.56 12.74 -14.36
N PHE A 414 27.26 12.42 -13.10
CA PHE A 414 28.05 12.89 -11.95
C PHE A 414 29.15 11.92 -11.54
N HIS A 415 29.33 10.81 -12.28
CA HIS A 415 30.36 9.79 -12.06
C HIS A 415 30.37 9.20 -10.63
N MET A 416 29.20 9.12 -9.98
CA MET A 416 29.08 8.62 -8.61
C MET A 416 29.01 7.09 -8.53
N GLY A 417 28.93 6.40 -9.67
CA GLY A 417 28.85 4.94 -9.72
C GLY A 417 27.66 4.39 -8.93
N THR A 418 27.85 3.29 -8.20
CA THR A 418 26.80 2.63 -7.40
C THR A 418 26.24 3.55 -6.30
N ALA A 419 27.10 4.39 -5.67
CA ALA A 419 26.68 5.35 -4.66
C ALA A 419 25.62 6.33 -5.19
N GLY A 420 25.70 6.71 -6.48
CA GLY A 420 24.71 7.57 -7.13
C GLY A 420 23.31 6.96 -7.15
N VAL A 421 23.18 5.65 -7.37
CA VAL A 421 21.89 4.95 -7.34
C VAL A 421 21.27 4.99 -5.93
N PHE A 422 22.07 4.72 -4.90
CA PHE A 422 21.59 4.75 -3.50
C PHE A 422 21.28 6.18 -3.01
N LEU A 423 21.96 7.21 -3.51
CA LEU A 423 21.70 8.60 -3.15
C LEU A 423 20.55 9.25 -3.92
N ALA A 424 20.08 8.67 -5.01
CA ALA A 424 18.96 9.19 -5.79
C ALA A 424 17.66 9.28 -4.96
N GLU A 425 17.37 8.26 -4.15
CA GLU A 425 16.17 8.24 -3.29
C GLU A 425 16.23 9.32 -2.19
N PRO A 426 17.28 9.45 -1.35
CA PRO A 426 17.37 10.53 -0.36
C PRO A 426 17.36 11.93 -0.98
N ALA A 427 18.02 12.15 -2.12
CA ALA A 427 17.96 13.44 -2.82
C ALA A 427 16.50 13.78 -3.22
N SER A 428 15.77 12.79 -3.74
CA SER A 428 14.36 12.97 -4.07
C SER A 428 13.48 13.21 -2.84
N ASN A 429 13.79 12.58 -1.71
CA ASN A 429 13.08 12.77 -0.45
C ASN A 429 13.22 14.21 0.05
N VAL A 430 14.44 14.78 -0.02
CA VAL A 430 14.67 16.18 0.34
C VAL A 430 13.88 17.11 -0.56
N ILE A 431 13.98 16.97 -1.87
CA ILE A 431 13.33 17.87 -2.84
C ILE A 431 11.81 17.67 -2.82
N GLY A 432 11.37 16.45 -3.13
CA GLY A 432 9.94 16.14 -3.30
C GLY A 432 9.17 16.13 -1.99
N GLY A 433 9.75 15.58 -0.92
CA GLY A 433 9.14 15.53 0.41
C GLY A 433 8.97 16.93 1.00
N THR A 434 10.01 17.75 1.00
CA THR A 434 9.95 19.12 1.52
C THR A 434 8.96 19.97 0.73
N LEU A 435 8.98 19.88 -0.60
CA LEU A 435 8.01 20.60 -1.44
C LEU A 435 6.56 20.15 -1.15
N CYS A 436 6.33 18.86 -0.97
CA CYS A 436 5.02 18.33 -0.62
C CYS A 436 4.52 18.89 0.72
N LEU A 437 5.39 18.92 1.74
CA LEU A 437 5.08 19.47 3.06
C LEU A 437 4.75 20.98 2.96
N VAL A 438 5.61 21.74 2.30
CA VAL A 438 5.41 23.21 2.14
C VAL A 438 4.09 23.50 1.45
N VAL A 439 3.80 22.85 0.32
CA VAL A 439 2.54 23.06 -0.40
C VAL A 439 1.35 22.59 0.44
N MET A 440 1.45 21.49 1.20
CA MET A 440 0.41 21.07 2.12
C MET A 440 0.13 22.14 3.17
N LEU A 441 1.15 22.67 3.84
CA LEU A 441 0.98 23.69 4.86
C LEU A 441 0.40 25.00 4.27
N CYS A 442 0.91 25.44 3.12
CA CYS A 442 0.45 26.66 2.46
C CYS A 442 -0.98 26.56 1.88
N THR A 443 -1.48 25.37 1.58
CA THR A 443 -2.82 25.19 1.01
C THR A 443 -3.84 24.81 2.07
N ILE A 444 -3.52 23.85 2.94
CA ILE A 444 -4.50 23.29 3.88
C ILE A 444 -4.69 24.16 5.12
N LEU A 445 -3.61 24.71 5.72
CA LEU A 445 -3.77 25.52 6.93
C LEU A 445 -4.60 26.79 6.71
N PRO A 446 -4.42 27.57 5.62
CA PRO A 446 -5.28 28.71 5.33
C PRO A 446 -6.74 28.30 5.07
N GLU A 447 -6.97 27.15 4.41
CA GLU A 447 -8.31 26.64 4.18
C GLU A 447 -9.01 26.29 5.50
N LEU A 448 -8.34 25.59 6.40
CA LEU A 448 -8.88 25.26 7.72
C LEU A 448 -9.16 26.52 8.56
N LYS A 449 -8.31 27.55 8.48
CA LYS A 449 -8.57 28.84 9.13
C LYS A 449 -9.80 29.56 8.55
N ARG A 450 -10.03 29.45 7.23
CA ARG A 450 -11.25 30.01 6.61
C ARG A 450 -12.50 29.28 7.09
N MET A 451 -12.47 27.97 7.18
CA MET A 451 -13.55 27.15 7.72
C MET A 451 -13.88 27.53 9.17
N GLU A 452 -12.87 27.79 10.01
CA GLU A 452 -13.09 28.26 11.39
C GLU A 452 -13.82 29.60 11.44
N LYS A 453 -13.40 30.56 10.64
CA LYS A 453 -14.04 31.88 10.56
C LYS A 453 -15.49 31.79 10.08
N GLN A 454 -15.78 30.90 9.13
CA GLN A 454 -17.15 30.67 8.67
C GLN A 454 -18.03 30.04 9.77
N ASN A 455 -17.52 29.03 10.48
CA ASN A 455 -18.24 28.41 11.58
C ASN A 455 -18.56 29.41 12.70
N SER A 456 -17.59 30.28 13.06
CA SER A 456 -17.80 31.31 14.10
C SER A 456 -18.88 32.35 13.68
N LYS A 457 -18.96 32.67 12.40
CA LYS A 457 -20.00 33.57 11.89
C LYS A 457 -21.40 32.94 11.94
N ASN A 458 -21.50 31.63 11.60
CA ASN A 458 -22.79 30.91 11.60
C ASN A 458 -23.31 30.63 13.03
N VAL A 459 -22.47 30.67 14.06
CA VAL A 459 -22.86 30.54 15.48
C VAL A 459 -23.36 31.88 16.04
N LEU A 460 -22.97 33.00 15.44
CA LEU A 460 -23.36 34.35 15.85
C LEU A 460 -24.65 34.87 15.15
N GLN A 461 -25.11 34.15 14.15
CA GLN A 461 -26.43 34.34 13.50
C GLN A 461 -27.43 33.31 14.06
#